data_c116e0349104f16eaa11a34725eff7e5
#
_entry.id   c116e0349104f16eaa11a34725eff7e5
#
_cell.length_a   1.000
_cell.length_b   1.000
_cell.length_c   1.000
_cell.angle_alpha   90.00
_cell.angle_beta   90.00
_cell.angle_gamma   90.00
#
_symmetry.space_group_name_H-M   'P 1'
#
loop_
_entity.id
_entity.type
_entity.pdbx_description
1 polymer ?
#
loop_
_entity_poly.entity_id
_entity_poly.type
_entity_poly.pdbx_seq_one_letter_code
_entity_poly.pdbx_strand_id
1 'polypeptide(L)'
;LLAFAEVSDEIHNVVLSTLTSTTEVGFDWGSATLTTMYRDYDEDSDTEWGRIDTDDLYRAPLIVTSDSETEITELRLSSNPGMIEWTVGLYDYESNADPNSIVENQALLSPEAWDYIQFMVPGGYDGAAYCPPYCGDDASPYFYYGSYTYYSYSEEKAMYGEVALNLDKWKFTAGLRDYEISDGYKSSEFGIFYSGNGCDGTATEGTTCNEESGSEADTRPKLTATYMPNDDLTLFAVSSAGYRPGGNNSALPPFCAGDPEASSFQRRYTSDKA
;
A
#
# COMPACT_ATOMS: atom_id res chain seq x y z
N LEU A 1 -21.31 -25.18 -9.43
CA LEU A 1 -20.60 -24.43 -10.47
C LEU A 1 -21.13 -22.99 -10.40
N LEU A 2 -20.37 -22.09 -9.78
CA LEU A 2 -20.62 -20.67 -9.83
C LEU A 2 -20.21 -20.20 -11.22
N ALA A 3 -21.17 -19.88 -12.07
CA ALA A 3 -20.92 -19.23 -13.34
C ALA A 3 -20.77 -17.73 -13.05
N PHE A 4 -19.59 -17.17 -13.25
CA PHE A 4 -19.41 -15.73 -13.29
C PHE A 4 -19.90 -15.27 -14.68
N ALA A 5 -20.91 -14.42 -14.75
CA ALA A 5 -21.24 -13.68 -15.94
C ALA A 5 -20.62 -12.29 -15.78
N GLU A 6 -19.78 -11.91 -16.69
CA GLU A 6 -19.29 -10.56 -16.85
C GLU A 6 -20.45 -9.69 -17.32
N VAL A 7 -20.76 -8.63 -16.60
CA VAL A 7 -21.92 -7.76 -16.89
C VAL A 7 -21.47 -6.56 -17.72
N SER A 8 -20.17 -6.23 -17.70
CA SER A 8 -19.58 -5.14 -18.48
C SER A 8 -18.15 -5.46 -18.86
N ASP A 9 -17.66 -4.81 -19.90
CA ASP A 9 -16.23 -4.83 -20.24
C ASP A 9 -15.46 -4.13 -19.11
N GLU A 10 -14.50 -4.84 -18.53
CA GLU A 10 -13.57 -4.24 -17.57
C GLU A 10 -12.47 -3.50 -18.31
N ILE A 11 -12.12 -2.33 -17.83
CA ILE A 11 -11.03 -1.51 -18.37
C ILE A 11 -9.99 -1.37 -17.26
N HIS A 12 -8.75 -1.73 -17.59
CA HIS A 12 -7.64 -1.55 -16.68
C HIS A 12 -6.45 -1.01 -17.48
N ASN A 13 -6.25 0.29 -17.41
CA ASN A 13 -5.13 0.96 -18.02
C ASN A 13 -4.11 1.31 -16.96
N VAL A 14 -2.90 0.76 -17.11
CA VAL A 14 -1.77 1.09 -16.25
C VAL A 14 -0.63 1.55 -17.14
N VAL A 15 -0.10 2.72 -16.85
CA VAL A 15 1.12 3.23 -17.46
C VAL A 15 2.20 3.28 -16.40
N LEU A 16 3.28 2.58 -16.63
CA LEU A 16 4.43 2.56 -15.76
C LEU A 16 5.66 3.05 -16.51
N SER A 17 6.17 4.21 -16.12
CA SER A 17 7.40 4.78 -16.65
C SER A 17 8.50 4.67 -15.61
N THR A 18 9.62 4.06 -15.97
CA THR A 18 10.75 3.91 -15.05
C THR A 18 12.05 4.34 -15.71
N LEU A 19 12.78 5.22 -15.04
CA LEU A 19 14.13 5.62 -15.42
C LEU A 19 15.10 5.22 -14.31
N THR A 20 16.07 4.37 -14.65
CA THR A 20 17.12 3.98 -13.73
C THR A 20 18.49 4.40 -14.29
N SER A 21 19.30 5.02 -13.44
CA SER A 21 20.68 5.38 -13.74
C SER A 21 21.61 4.72 -12.73
N THR A 22 22.66 4.07 -13.22
CA THR A 22 23.73 3.50 -12.37
C THR A 22 25.06 4.02 -12.83
N THR A 23 25.81 4.62 -11.90
CA THR A 23 27.16 5.12 -12.13
C THR A 23 28.11 4.39 -11.18
N GLU A 24 29.16 3.79 -11.72
CA GLU A 24 30.21 3.13 -10.94
C GLU A 24 31.56 3.76 -11.19
N VAL A 25 32.30 3.98 -10.12
CA VAL A 25 33.67 4.49 -10.14
C VAL A 25 34.55 3.52 -9.40
N GLY A 26 35.57 3.00 -10.09
CA GLY A 26 36.58 2.10 -9.53
C GLY A 26 37.72 2.85 -8.86
N PHE A 27 38.21 2.29 -7.76
CA PHE A 27 39.37 2.76 -6.98
C PHE A 27 40.33 1.57 -6.71
N ASP A 28 41.50 1.84 -6.26
CA ASP A 28 42.49 0.78 -5.91
C ASP A 28 41.97 -0.16 -4.81
N TRP A 29 41.11 0.32 -3.94
CA TRP A 29 40.53 -0.45 -2.81
C TRP A 29 39.16 -1.08 -3.12
N GLY A 30 38.48 -0.69 -4.21
CA GLY A 30 37.14 -1.16 -4.49
C GLY A 30 36.40 -0.25 -5.44
N SER A 31 35.09 -0.13 -5.28
CA SER A 31 34.24 0.72 -6.11
C SER A 31 33.21 1.51 -5.29
N ALA A 32 32.77 2.63 -5.85
CA ALA A 32 31.61 3.38 -5.43
C ALA A 32 30.54 3.30 -6.53
N THR A 33 29.33 2.91 -6.17
CA THR A 33 28.19 2.81 -7.08
C THR A 33 27.07 3.72 -6.59
N LEU A 34 26.63 4.61 -7.45
CA LEU A 34 25.41 5.42 -7.25
C LEU A 34 24.32 4.90 -8.18
N THR A 35 23.21 4.49 -7.61
CA THR A 35 22.01 4.12 -8.36
C THR A 35 20.90 5.08 -8.00
N THR A 36 20.23 5.63 -9.03
CA THR A 36 19.02 6.43 -8.88
C THR A 36 17.94 5.85 -9.75
N MET A 37 16.72 5.80 -9.23
CA MET A 37 15.53 5.37 -9.97
C MET A 37 14.43 6.39 -9.75
N TYR A 38 13.80 6.79 -10.84
CA TYR A 38 12.53 7.51 -10.84
C TYR A 38 11.49 6.62 -11.51
N ARG A 39 10.32 6.51 -10.90
CA ARG A 39 9.19 5.78 -11.43
C ARG A 39 7.93 6.61 -11.31
N ASP A 40 7.19 6.66 -12.39
CA ASP A 40 5.90 7.27 -12.52
C ASP A 40 4.88 6.16 -12.83
N TYR A 41 3.79 6.14 -12.10
CA TYR A 41 2.73 5.15 -12.20
C TYR A 41 1.38 5.83 -12.31
N ASP A 42 0.70 5.60 -13.41
CA ASP A 42 -0.67 6.07 -13.67
C ASP A 42 -1.59 4.85 -13.78
N GLU A 43 -2.70 4.88 -13.08
CA GLU A 43 -3.75 3.87 -13.17
C GLU A 43 -5.10 4.54 -13.42
N ASP A 44 -5.80 4.02 -14.43
CA ASP A 44 -7.19 4.34 -14.73
C ASP A 44 -7.93 3.03 -14.99
N SER A 45 -8.76 2.63 -14.05
CA SER A 45 -9.45 1.35 -14.11
C SER A 45 -10.93 1.46 -13.78
N ASP A 46 -11.73 0.67 -14.48
CA ASP A 46 -13.14 0.42 -14.23
C ASP A 46 -13.33 -1.09 -14.18
N THR A 47 -13.41 -1.64 -12.98
CA THR A 47 -13.51 -3.07 -12.75
C THR A 47 -14.78 -3.41 -11.99
N GLU A 48 -15.30 -4.61 -12.13
CA GLU A 48 -16.47 -5.05 -11.39
C GLU A 48 -16.07 -5.56 -9.99
N TRP A 49 -16.53 -4.87 -8.95
CA TRP A 49 -16.22 -5.19 -7.55
C TRP A 49 -17.35 -5.92 -6.84
N GLY A 50 -17.73 -7.01 -7.23
CA GLY A 50 -18.66 -7.83 -6.49
C GLY A 50 -19.99 -8.05 -7.20
N ARG A 51 -20.51 -9.18 -6.90
CA ARG A 51 -21.71 -9.74 -7.43
C ARG A 51 -22.67 -9.99 -6.30
N ILE A 52 -23.81 -9.34 -6.33
CA ILE A 52 -24.98 -9.79 -5.57
C ILE A 52 -25.70 -10.74 -6.50
N ASP A 53 -25.67 -12.04 -6.17
CA ASP A 53 -26.29 -13.11 -6.95
C ASP A 53 -27.82 -13.10 -6.73
N THR A 54 -28.49 -12.25 -7.50
CA THR A 54 -29.93 -12.30 -7.68
C THR A 54 -30.21 -12.22 -9.18
N ASP A 55 -31.36 -12.71 -9.62
CA ASP A 55 -31.76 -12.74 -11.05
C ASP A 55 -31.79 -11.33 -11.70
N ASP A 56 -31.60 -10.28 -10.93
CA ASP A 56 -31.45 -8.89 -11.38
C ASP A 56 -29.98 -8.47 -11.22
N LEU A 57 -29.26 -8.47 -12.34
CA LEU A 57 -27.83 -8.15 -12.43
C LEU A 57 -27.61 -6.64 -12.24
N TYR A 58 -26.96 -6.25 -11.17
CA TYR A 58 -26.54 -4.88 -10.92
C TYR A 58 -25.04 -4.76 -11.07
N ARG A 59 -24.63 -3.78 -11.87
CA ARG A 59 -23.21 -3.41 -12.00
C ARG A 59 -22.77 -2.70 -10.73
N ALA A 60 -21.66 -3.16 -10.16
CA ALA A 60 -20.98 -2.48 -9.06
C ALA A 60 -19.55 -2.13 -9.51
N PRO A 61 -19.38 -1.10 -10.37
CA PRO A 61 -18.06 -0.72 -10.85
C PRO A 61 -17.21 -0.19 -9.69
N LEU A 62 -15.96 -0.64 -9.64
CA LEU A 62 -14.90 0.01 -8.88
C LEU A 62 -14.07 0.83 -9.86
N ILE A 63 -14.23 2.13 -9.80
CA ILE A 63 -13.48 3.08 -10.62
C ILE A 63 -12.29 3.54 -9.78
N VAL A 64 -11.08 3.37 -10.31
CA VAL A 64 -9.85 3.81 -9.66
C VAL A 64 -9.10 4.71 -10.62
N THR A 65 -8.78 5.91 -10.17
CA THR A 65 -7.80 6.79 -10.81
C THR A 65 -6.72 7.06 -9.77
N SER A 66 -5.49 6.70 -10.07
CA SER A 66 -4.38 6.80 -9.11
C SER A 66 -3.09 7.10 -9.84
N ASP A 67 -2.42 8.15 -9.41
CA ASP A 67 -1.11 8.54 -9.89
C ASP A 67 -0.13 8.50 -8.72
N SER A 68 1.09 8.00 -8.96
CA SER A 68 2.13 8.02 -7.93
C SER A 68 3.53 8.10 -8.51
N GLU A 69 4.37 8.86 -7.84
CA GLU A 69 5.78 8.99 -8.14
C GLU A 69 6.61 8.27 -7.08
N THR A 70 7.67 7.60 -7.52
CA THR A 70 8.61 6.91 -6.62
C THR A 70 10.04 7.28 -7.00
N GLU A 71 10.81 7.70 -6.01
CA GLU A 71 12.24 7.95 -6.15
C GLU A 71 13.04 7.01 -5.26
N ILE A 72 14.13 6.48 -5.78
CA ILE A 72 15.10 5.68 -5.02
C ILE A 72 16.50 6.20 -5.31
N THR A 73 17.27 6.41 -4.25
CA THR A 73 18.70 6.71 -4.34
C THR A 73 19.49 5.79 -3.45
N GLU A 74 20.46 5.09 -4.01
CA GLU A 74 21.38 4.23 -3.28
C GLU A 74 22.84 4.60 -3.60
N LEU A 75 23.61 4.88 -2.56
CA LEU A 75 25.08 4.99 -2.66
C LEU A 75 25.70 3.80 -1.96
N ARG A 76 26.49 3.02 -2.70
CA ARG A 76 27.16 1.82 -2.22
C ARG A 76 28.67 1.90 -2.44
N LEU A 77 29.42 1.58 -1.40
CA LEU A 77 30.86 1.38 -1.46
C LEU A 77 31.16 -0.09 -1.21
N SER A 78 31.98 -0.69 -2.05
CA SER A 78 32.36 -2.12 -1.94
C SER A 78 33.87 -2.29 -2.10
N SER A 79 34.44 -3.18 -1.32
CA SER A 79 35.87 -3.55 -1.45
C SER A 79 36.13 -4.36 -2.71
N ASN A 80 37.36 -4.42 -3.14
CA ASN A 80 37.80 -5.44 -4.09
C ASN A 80 37.61 -6.86 -3.51
N PRO A 81 37.42 -7.87 -4.38
CA PRO A 81 37.40 -9.27 -3.96
C PRO A 81 38.68 -9.67 -3.23
N GLY A 82 38.52 -10.43 -2.13
CA GLY A 82 39.68 -10.88 -1.33
C GLY A 82 39.26 -11.80 -0.18
N MET A 83 40.20 -12.02 0.73
CA MET A 83 39.87 -12.80 1.94
C MET A 83 38.84 -12.10 2.81
N ILE A 84 38.88 -10.78 2.89
CA ILE A 84 37.86 -9.95 3.55
C ILE A 84 37.24 -9.06 2.47
N GLU A 85 35.93 -9.16 2.33
CA GLU A 85 35.13 -8.30 1.48
C GLU A 85 34.19 -7.50 2.35
N TRP A 86 33.90 -6.28 1.98
CA TRP A 86 32.94 -5.45 2.68
C TRP A 86 32.14 -4.61 1.72
N THR A 87 30.91 -4.31 2.13
CA THR A 87 30.01 -3.37 1.46
C THR A 87 29.37 -2.50 2.52
N VAL A 88 29.27 -1.21 2.25
CA VAL A 88 28.48 -0.26 3.05
C VAL A 88 27.65 0.59 2.12
N GLY A 89 26.47 0.99 2.55
CA GLY A 89 25.59 1.79 1.72
C GLY A 89 24.64 2.68 2.50
N LEU A 90 24.15 3.68 1.77
CA LEU A 90 23.05 4.56 2.15
C LEU A 90 21.92 4.36 1.16
N TYR A 91 20.72 4.31 1.65
CA TYR A 91 19.51 4.10 0.88
C TYR A 91 18.47 5.12 1.26
N ASP A 92 17.84 5.72 0.26
CA ASP A 92 16.74 6.67 0.38
C ASP A 92 15.65 6.26 -0.61
N TYR A 93 14.45 6.10 -0.11
CA TYR A 93 13.24 5.76 -0.87
C TYR A 93 12.16 6.74 -0.49
N GLU A 94 11.49 7.30 -1.47
CA GLU A 94 10.33 8.15 -1.33
C GLU A 94 9.28 7.76 -2.36
N SER A 95 8.03 7.61 -1.92
CA SER A 95 6.88 7.38 -2.81
C SER A 95 5.73 8.27 -2.38
N ASN A 96 5.22 9.04 -3.32
CA ASN A 96 4.14 9.98 -3.12
C ASN A 96 3.00 9.65 -4.09
N ALA A 97 1.79 9.47 -3.57
CA ALA A 97 0.61 9.43 -4.42
C ALA A 97 0.10 10.85 -4.67
N ASP A 98 -0.30 11.11 -5.94
CA ASP A 98 -0.86 12.40 -6.33
C ASP A 98 -2.11 12.70 -5.49
N PRO A 99 -2.27 13.94 -4.98
CA PRO A 99 -3.52 14.41 -4.47
C PRO A 99 -4.52 14.46 -5.63
N ASN A 100 -5.49 13.63 -5.66
CA ASN A 100 -6.64 13.47 -6.55
C ASN A 100 -6.88 12.01 -6.93
N SER A 101 -6.14 11.07 -6.35
CA SER A 101 -6.48 9.65 -6.49
C SER A 101 -7.91 9.41 -5.98
N ILE A 102 -8.74 8.89 -6.84
CA ILE A 102 -10.15 8.64 -6.57
C ILE A 102 -10.39 7.13 -6.63
N VAL A 103 -11.08 6.62 -5.64
CA VAL A 103 -11.65 5.27 -5.66
C VAL A 103 -13.15 5.43 -5.49
N GLU A 104 -13.92 5.05 -6.48
CA GLU A 104 -15.37 5.15 -6.46
C GLU A 104 -16.01 3.80 -6.72
N ASN A 105 -17.03 3.49 -5.95
CA ASN A 105 -17.92 2.36 -6.21
C ASN A 105 -19.36 2.88 -6.34
N GLN A 106 -19.96 2.60 -7.47
CA GLN A 106 -21.35 2.95 -7.76
C GLN A 106 -22.14 1.66 -8.02
N ALA A 107 -22.76 1.12 -6.99
CA ALA A 107 -23.63 -0.04 -7.15
C ALA A 107 -25.09 0.39 -7.31
N LEU A 108 -25.75 -0.07 -8.37
CA LEU A 108 -27.17 -0.05 -8.48
C LEU A 108 -27.74 -1.15 -7.58
N LEU A 109 -28.63 -0.79 -6.66
CA LEU A 109 -29.23 -1.75 -5.76
C LEU A 109 -30.62 -2.17 -6.23
N SER A 110 -30.91 -3.48 -6.18
CA SER A 110 -32.29 -3.95 -6.33
C SER A 110 -33.17 -3.48 -5.14
N PRO A 111 -34.47 -3.41 -5.28
CA PRO A 111 -35.36 -3.12 -4.16
C PRO A 111 -35.12 -4.05 -2.96
N GLU A 112 -34.84 -5.33 -3.20
CA GLU A 112 -34.56 -6.33 -2.17
C GLU A 112 -33.18 -6.09 -1.50
N ALA A 113 -32.15 -5.74 -2.26
CA ALA A 113 -30.86 -5.38 -1.71
C ALA A 113 -30.92 -4.08 -0.91
N TRP A 114 -31.75 -3.13 -1.35
CA TRP A 114 -32.03 -1.90 -0.61
C TRP A 114 -32.71 -2.17 0.73
N ASP A 115 -33.74 -3.02 0.75
CA ASP A 115 -34.41 -3.43 1.98
C ASP A 115 -33.44 -4.13 2.94
N TYR A 116 -32.53 -4.93 2.42
CA TYR A 116 -31.48 -5.58 3.22
C TYR A 116 -30.49 -4.56 3.83
N ILE A 117 -30.05 -3.57 3.07
CA ILE A 117 -29.16 -2.50 3.56
C ILE A 117 -29.87 -1.64 4.60
N GLN A 118 -31.13 -1.30 4.40
CA GLN A 118 -31.94 -0.59 5.40
C GLN A 118 -32.04 -1.36 6.73
N PHE A 119 -32.11 -2.69 6.65
CA PHE A 119 -32.10 -3.55 7.83
C PHE A 119 -30.74 -3.55 8.54
N MET A 120 -29.63 -3.49 7.81
CA MET A 120 -28.28 -3.53 8.35
C MET A 120 -27.84 -2.21 8.99
N VAL A 121 -28.45 -1.09 8.66
CA VAL A 121 -28.12 0.22 9.23
C VAL A 121 -28.92 0.47 10.50
N PRO A 122 -28.32 0.52 11.69
CA PRO A 122 -29.03 0.77 12.95
C PRO A 122 -29.76 2.12 12.92
N GLY A 123 -31.08 2.07 13.10
CA GLY A 123 -31.92 3.27 13.13
C GLY A 123 -32.73 3.48 11.85
N GLY A 124 -32.61 2.56 10.89
CA GLY A 124 -33.26 2.68 9.58
C GLY A 124 -32.54 3.72 8.72
N TYR A 125 -32.28 3.36 7.48
CA TYR A 125 -31.73 4.30 6.52
C TYR A 125 -32.87 5.14 5.93
N ASP A 126 -32.91 6.42 6.26
CA ASP A 126 -33.82 7.35 5.55
C ASP A 126 -33.14 7.71 4.22
N GLY A 127 -33.42 6.89 3.20
CA GLY A 127 -32.85 7.07 1.86
C GLY A 127 -33.13 8.46 1.26
N ALA A 128 -34.14 9.15 1.74
CA ALA A 128 -34.44 10.52 1.32
C ALA A 128 -33.46 11.55 1.93
N ALA A 129 -32.87 11.25 3.09
CA ALA A 129 -31.92 12.14 3.75
C ALA A 129 -30.48 11.99 3.25
N TYR A 130 -30.13 10.81 2.73
CA TYR A 130 -28.75 10.50 2.29
C TYR A 130 -28.59 10.41 0.76
N CYS A 131 -29.68 10.44 0.02
CA CYS A 131 -29.66 10.29 -1.42
C CYS A 131 -29.18 11.52 -2.24
N PRO A 132 -29.55 12.77 -1.95
CA PRO A 132 -28.99 13.91 -2.64
C PRO A 132 -27.57 14.24 -2.10
N PRO A 133 -26.53 14.35 -2.93
CA PRO A 133 -26.49 14.37 -4.39
C PRO A 133 -26.25 13.01 -5.06
N TYR A 134 -26.25 11.91 -4.33
CA TYR A 134 -25.76 10.59 -4.76
C TYR A 134 -26.84 9.66 -5.35
N CYS A 135 -28.08 10.11 -5.42
CA CYS A 135 -29.11 9.40 -6.15
C CYS A 135 -29.41 10.15 -7.45
N GLY A 136 -29.37 9.44 -8.55
CA GLY A 136 -29.85 10.00 -9.84
C GLY A 136 -31.32 10.43 -9.78
N ASP A 137 -31.71 11.29 -10.71
CA ASP A 137 -33.06 11.89 -10.81
C ASP A 137 -34.21 10.87 -10.94
N ASP A 138 -33.93 9.59 -11.11
CA ASP A 138 -34.87 8.51 -11.34
C ASP A 138 -34.88 7.49 -10.19
N ALA A 139 -35.33 7.83 -9.02
CA ALA A 139 -35.80 6.91 -7.95
C ALA A 139 -35.16 5.50 -7.81
N SER A 140 -34.08 5.22 -8.52
CA SER A 140 -33.27 4.01 -8.36
C SER A 140 -32.24 4.25 -7.29
N PRO A 141 -32.25 3.51 -6.19
CA PRO A 141 -31.29 3.67 -5.12
C PRO A 141 -29.89 3.22 -5.62
N TYR A 142 -28.99 4.17 -5.75
CA TYR A 142 -27.59 3.89 -5.98
C TYR A 142 -26.89 3.71 -4.64
N PHE A 143 -26.14 2.65 -4.53
CA PHE A 143 -25.13 2.53 -3.49
C PHE A 143 -23.91 3.29 -3.98
N TYR A 144 -23.56 4.38 -3.33
CA TYR A 144 -22.39 5.17 -3.66
C TYR A 144 -21.42 5.17 -2.48
N TYR A 145 -20.20 4.82 -2.76
CA TYR A 145 -19.14 4.75 -1.77
C TYR A 145 -17.81 5.04 -2.48
N GLY A 146 -16.96 5.77 -1.85
CA GLY A 146 -15.66 6.04 -2.43
C GLY A 146 -14.72 6.75 -1.46
N SER A 147 -13.53 7.01 -1.94
CA SER A 147 -12.54 7.81 -1.24
C SER A 147 -11.83 8.74 -2.21
N TYR A 148 -11.47 9.90 -1.69
CA TYR A 148 -10.63 10.89 -2.34
C TYR A 148 -9.37 11.08 -1.52
N THR A 149 -8.21 10.85 -2.11
CA THR A 149 -6.92 10.98 -1.45
C THR A 149 -6.36 12.38 -1.66
N TYR A 150 -6.04 13.09 -0.58
CA TYR A 150 -5.36 14.38 -0.62
C TYR A 150 -3.86 14.23 -0.67
N TYR A 151 -3.33 13.24 0.03
CA TYR A 151 -1.95 12.81 -0.06
C TYR A 151 -1.80 11.39 0.51
N SER A 152 -0.82 10.67 0.01
CA SER A 152 -0.27 9.46 0.62
C SER A 152 1.22 9.42 0.33
N TYR A 153 2.01 9.15 1.34
CA TYR A 153 3.45 9.05 1.19
C TYR A 153 4.00 7.86 1.97
N SER A 154 5.13 7.34 1.48
CA SER A 154 5.95 6.35 2.18
C SER A 154 7.41 6.66 1.91
N GLU A 155 8.20 6.77 2.98
CA GLU A 155 9.62 7.05 2.94
C GLU A 155 10.40 5.99 3.70
N GLU A 156 11.58 5.61 3.21
CA GLU A 156 12.53 4.80 3.96
C GLU A 156 13.94 5.38 3.81
N LYS A 157 14.59 5.64 4.94
CA LYS A 157 16.00 5.99 5.00
C LYS A 157 16.76 4.90 5.73
N ALA A 158 17.81 4.38 5.09
CA ALA A 158 18.57 3.32 5.71
C ALA A 158 20.08 3.48 5.50
N MET A 159 20.85 3.00 6.47
CA MET A 159 22.24 2.70 6.31
C MET A 159 22.47 1.20 6.52
N TYR A 160 23.36 0.62 5.75
CA TYR A 160 23.68 -0.78 5.90
C TYR A 160 25.16 -1.07 5.71
N GLY A 161 25.60 -2.17 6.28
CA GLY A 161 26.95 -2.68 6.08
C GLY A 161 26.99 -4.20 6.18
N GLU A 162 27.88 -4.80 5.41
CA GLU A 162 28.11 -6.22 5.38
C GLU A 162 29.62 -6.50 5.27
N VAL A 163 30.11 -7.47 6.03
CA VAL A 163 31.48 -7.97 5.92
C VAL A 163 31.43 -9.47 5.68
N ALA A 164 32.20 -9.91 4.68
CA ALA A 164 32.35 -11.32 4.36
C ALA A 164 33.81 -11.76 4.57
N LEU A 165 33.98 -12.94 5.16
CA LEU A 165 35.25 -13.63 5.33
C LEU A 165 35.27 -14.88 4.45
N ASN A 166 36.18 -14.90 3.47
CA ASN A 166 36.36 -16.00 2.53
C ASN A 166 37.53 -16.89 3.02
N LEU A 167 37.23 -18.14 3.37
CA LEU A 167 38.18 -19.12 3.89
C LEU A 167 38.10 -20.42 3.09
N ASP A 168 38.95 -20.60 2.08
CA ASP A 168 38.97 -21.78 1.22
C ASP A 168 37.55 -22.20 0.76
N LYS A 169 36.95 -23.19 1.46
CA LYS A 169 35.62 -23.72 1.14
C LYS A 169 34.47 -23.03 1.89
N TRP A 170 34.79 -22.09 2.77
CA TRP A 170 33.80 -21.40 3.57
C TRP A 170 33.76 -19.91 3.29
N LYS A 171 32.54 -19.38 3.26
CA LYS A 171 32.30 -17.93 3.29
C LYS A 171 31.34 -17.61 4.45
N PHE A 172 31.76 -16.76 5.36
CA PHE A 172 30.95 -16.25 6.45
C PHE A 172 30.65 -14.78 6.21
N THR A 173 29.38 -14.41 6.30
CA THR A 173 28.95 -13.02 6.10
C THR A 173 28.17 -12.55 7.30
N ALA A 174 28.48 -11.36 7.80
CA ALA A 174 27.72 -10.67 8.83
C ALA A 174 27.36 -9.28 8.32
N GLY A 175 26.08 -8.95 8.45
CA GLY A 175 25.55 -7.67 8.00
C GLY A 175 24.59 -7.05 9.01
N LEU A 176 24.41 -5.74 8.88
CA LEU A 176 23.51 -4.95 9.68
C LEU A 176 22.85 -3.90 8.78
N ARG A 177 21.54 -3.69 8.95
CA ARG A 177 20.78 -2.59 8.35
C ARG A 177 20.07 -1.84 9.47
N ASP A 178 20.31 -0.55 9.54
CA ASP A 178 19.58 0.39 10.38
C ASP A 178 18.69 1.23 9.47
N TYR A 179 17.40 1.34 9.80
CA TYR A 179 16.45 2.02 8.94
C TYR A 179 15.40 2.80 9.76
N GLU A 180 14.88 3.82 9.13
CA GLU A 180 13.69 4.55 9.54
C GLU A 180 12.71 4.57 8.39
N ILE A 181 11.44 4.17 8.67
CA ILE A 181 10.32 4.25 7.73
C ILE A 181 9.31 5.24 8.28
N SER A 182 8.82 6.11 7.43
CA SER A 182 7.70 7.00 7.71
C SER A 182 6.64 6.86 6.62
N ASP A 183 5.40 6.88 7.04
CA ASP A 183 4.25 6.80 6.17
C ASP A 183 3.13 7.71 6.67
N GLY A 184 2.30 8.16 5.75
CA GLY A 184 1.12 8.93 6.10
C GLY A 184 0.17 9.07 4.94
N TYR A 185 -1.09 9.29 5.27
CA TYR A 185 -2.12 9.56 4.27
C TYR A 185 -3.17 10.50 4.84
N LYS A 186 -3.86 11.18 3.93
CA LYS A 186 -5.07 11.95 4.21
C LYS A 186 -6.07 11.69 3.11
N SER A 187 -7.26 11.24 3.49
CA SER A 187 -8.35 10.95 2.57
C SER A 187 -9.69 11.37 3.14
N SER A 188 -10.61 11.74 2.27
CA SER A 188 -12.04 11.80 2.59
C SER A 188 -12.70 10.55 2.07
N GLU A 189 -13.38 9.83 2.93
CA GLU A 189 -14.24 8.72 2.57
C GLU A 189 -15.69 9.23 2.56
N PHE A 190 -16.46 8.83 1.56
CA PHE A 190 -17.83 9.27 1.36
C PHE A 190 -18.74 8.12 0.98
N GLY A 191 -20.05 8.35 1.14
CA GLY A 191 -21.07 7.38 0.81
C GLY A 191 -21.92 6.96 1.99
N ILE A 192 -22.76 5.97 1.78
CA ILE A 192 -23.82 5.59 2.74
C ILE A 192 -23.32 5.13 4.11
N PHE A 193 -22.06 4.73 4.23
CA PHE A 193 -21.48 4.27 5.50
C PHE A 193 -20.83 5.38 6.33
N TYR A 194 -20.75 6.58 5.79
CA TYR A 194 -19.98 7.66 6.40
C TYR A 194 -20.88 8.83 6.79
N SER A 195 -20.49 9.55 7.81
CA SER A 195 -21.15 10.76 8.26
C SER A 195 -20.13 11.72 8.87
N GLY A 196 -20.28 12.99 8.62
CA GLY A 196 -19.40 14.01 9.16
C GLY A 196 -18.95 15.03 8.12
N ASN A 197 -17.79 15.63 8.36
CA ASN A 197 -17.20 16.62 7.48
C ASN A 197 -15.99 16.00 6.79
N GLY A 198 -15.87 16.22 5.48
CA GLY A 198 -14.67 15.88 4.74
C GLY A 198 -13.41 16.59 5.26
N CYS A 199 -12.26 16.19 4.77
CA CYS A 199 -10.97 16.75 5.19
C CYS A 199 -10.78 18.23 4.84
N ASP A 200 -11.57 18.77 3.94
CA ASP A 200 -11.58 20.17 3.53
C ASP A 200 -12.42 21.07 4.46
N GLY A 201 -13.08 20.47 5.47
CA GLY A 201 -13.97 21.17 6.39
C GLY A 201 -15.32 21.56 5.80
N THR A 202 -15.63 21.17 4.57
CA THR A 202 -16.97 21.30 4.01
C THR A 202 -17.87 20.24 4.63
N ALA A 203 -18.96 20.67 5.23
CA ALA A 203 -19.99 19.76 5.75
C ALA A 203 -20.75 19.13 4.58
N THR A 204 -20.19 18.07 4.03
CA THR A 204 -20.91 17.22 3.09
C THR A 204 -21.46 16.03 3.88
N GLU A 205 -22.78 15.89 3.96
CA GLU A 205 -23.37 14.71 4.59
C GLU A 205 -22.79 13.45 3.97
N GLY A 206 -22.48 12.47 4.82
CA GLY A 206 -21.91 11.21 4.37
C GLY A 206 -20.41 11.22 4.06
N THR A 207 -19.65 12.17 4.61
CA THR A 207 -18.20 12.22 4.40
C THR A 207 -17.44 12.14 5.73
N THR A 208 -16.37 11.39 5.77
CA THR A 208 -15.48 11.28 6.94
C THR A 208 -14.04 11.52 6.51
N CYS A 209 -13.34 12.37 7.26
CA CYS A 209 -11.91 12.60 7.07
C CYS A 209 -11.08 11.55 7.80
N ASN A 210 -10.16 10.95 7.10
CA ASN A 210 -9.13 10.07 7.63
C ASN A 210 -7.77 10.72 7.42
N GLU A 211 -7.05 10.91 8.51
CA GLU A 211 -5.67 11.41 8.48
C GLU A 211 -4.86 10.63 9.51
N GLU A 212 -3.84 9.96 9.05
CA GLU A 212 -2.92 9.19 9.90
C GLU A 212 -1.50 9.31 9.35
N SER A 213 -0.55 9.35 10.27
CA SER A 213 0.86 9.30 9.93
C SER A 213 1.65 8.66 11.05
N GLY A 214 2.83 8.16 10.73
CA GLY A 214 3.71 7.63 11.74
C GLY A 214 5.07 7.25 11.20
N SER A 215 5.98 6.91 12.09
CA SER A 215 7.29 6.41 11.75
C SER A 215 7.69 5.25 12.66
N GLU A 216 8.57 4.41 12.15
CA GLU A 216 9.22 3.37 12.91
C GLU A 216 10.68 3.24 12.49
N ALA A 217 11.56 2.90 13.44
CA ALA A 217 12.97 2.66 13.20
C ALA A 217 13.40 1.37 13.88
N ASP A 218 14.27 0.61 13.22
CA ASP A 218 14.82 -0.61 13.81
C ASP A 218 16.16 -0.97 13.16
N THR A 219 16.88 -1.90 13.80
CA THR A 219 18.17 -2.41 13.33
C THR A 219 18.06 -3.91 13.08
N ARG A 220 18.44 -4.38 11.88
CA ARG A 220 18.28 -5.77 11.43
C ARG A 220 19.63 -6.43 11.17
N PRO A 221 19.99 -7.44 11.97
CA PRO A 221 21.16 -8.26 11.71
C PRO A 221 20.89 -9.34 10.67
N LYS A 222 21.95 -9.71 9.94
CA LYS A 222 21.99 -10.83 9.01
C LYS A 222 23.27 -11.60 9.21
N LEU A 223 23.19 -12.93 9.28
CA LEU A 223 24.34 -13.85 9.31
C LEU A 223 24.15 -14.91 8.23
N THR A 224 25.22 -15.18 7.48
CA THR A 224 25.22 -16.24 6.46
C THR A 224 26.49 -17.06 6.60
N ALA A 225 26.33 -18.38 6.51
CA ALA A 225 27.44 -19.30 6.36
C ALA A 225 27.25 -20.08 5.06
N THR A 226 28.23 -20.06 4.18
CA THR A 226 28.23 -20.80 2.90
C THR A 226 29.40 -21.77 2.88
N TYR A 227 29.13 -23.01 2.48
CA TYR A 227 30.13 -24.07 2.34
C TYR A 227 30.12 -24.58 0.90
N MET A 228 31.25 -24.52 0.24
CA MET A 228 31.50 -24.92 -1.14
C MET A 228 32.52 -26.05 -1.17
N PRO A 229 32.14 -27.34 -0.96
CA PRO A 229 33.07 -28.44 -0.92
C PRO A 229 33.80 -28.69 -2.25
N ASN A 230 33.16 -28.35 -3.35
CA ASN A 230 33.63 -28.42 -4.73
C ASN A 230 32.86 -27.42 -5.60
N ASP A 231 33.21 -27.34 -6.87
CA ASP A 231 32.60 -26.37 -7.83
C ASP A 231 31.12 -26.67 -8.16
N ASP A 232 30.67 -27.90 -7.91
CA ASP A 232 29.32 -28.37 -8.25
C ASP A 232 28.31 -28.24 -7.11
N LEU A 233 28.77 -28.03 -5.86
CA LEU A 233 27.90 -28.04 -4.69
C LEU A 233 28.13 -26.80 -3.80
N THR A 234 27.06 -26.08 -3.52
CA THR A 234 27.03 -24.99 -2.55
C THR A 234 25.93 -25.25 -1.54
N LEU A 235 26.29 -25.27 -0.27
CA LEU A 235 25.39 -25.34 0.87
C LEU A 235 25.43 -24.01 1.61
N PHE A 236 24.26 -23.49 2.02
CA PHE A 236 24.23 -22.26 2.80
C PHE A 236 23.19 -22.31 3.91
N ALA A 237 23.45 -21.57 4.97
CA ALA A 237 22.52 -21.27 6.06
C ALA A 237 22.46 -19.75 6.24
N VAL A 238 21.26 -19.22 6.40
CA VAL A 238 21.01 -17.79 6.60
C VAL A 238 20.17 -17.61 7.86
N SER A 239 20.58 -16.68 8.71
CA SER A 239 19.78 -16.14 9.80
C SER A 239 19.64 -14.64 9.55
N SER A 240 18.43 -14.19 9.33
CA SER A 240 18.13 -12.79 9.07
C SER A 240 16.83 -12.42 9.76
N ALA A 241 16.80 -11.30 10.45
CA ALA A 241 15.54 -10.74 10.94
C ALA A 241 14.81 -10.08 9.77
N GLY A 242 13.68 -10.65 9.37
CA GLY A 242 12.75 -10.05 8.43
C GLY A 242 11.79 -9.10 9.12
N TYR A 243 11.17 -8.21 8.34
CA TYR A 243 10.08 -7.37 8.80
C TYR A 243 9.09 -7.12 7.66
N ARG A 244 7.86 -6.87 8.05
CA ARG A 244 6.85 -6.28 7.19
C ARG A 244 6.51 -4.92 7.81
N PRO A 245 6.65 -3.82 7.06
CA PRO A 245 6.33 -2.49 7.59
C PRO A 245 4.95 -2.44 8.24
N GLY A 246 4.82 -1.63 9.27
CA GLY A 246 3.54 -1.22 9.81
C GLY A 246 2.76 -0.41 8.79
N GLY A 247 1.61 0.06 9.18
CA GLY A 247 0.75 0.86 8.31
C GLY A 247 -0.48 1.36 9.04
N ASN A 248 -1.41 1.86 8.25
CA ASN A 248 -2.62 2.49 8.76
C ASN A 248 -3.85 1.74 8.24
N ASN A 249 -4.86 1.65 9.09
CA ASN A 249 -6.19 1.19 8.74
C ASN A 249 -7.12 2.40 8.56
N SER A 250 -8.03 2.32 7.61
CA SER A 250 -9.11 3.30 7.46
C SER A 250 -9.93 3.42 8.74
N ALA A 251 -10.58 4.56 8.97
CA ALA A 251 -11.47 4.72 10.09
C ALA A 251 -12.64 3.73 10.02
N LEU A 252 -13.06 3.23 11.17
CA LEU A 252 -14.31 2.48 11.21
C LEU A 252 -15.48 3.40 10.87
N PRO A 253 -16.43 2.92 10.05
CA PRO A 253 -17.65 3.64 9.80
C PRO A 253 -18.39 4.01 11.11
N PRO A 254 -19.07 5.16 11.17
CA PRO A 254 -19.72 5.64 12.41
C PRO A 254 -20.72 4.67 13.04
N PHE A 255 -21.35 3.81 12.25
CA PHE A 255 -22.28 2.81 12.77
C PHE A 255 -21.57 1.70 13.60
N CYS A 256 -20.26 1.52 13.46
CA CYS A 256 -19.48 0.62 14.31
C CYS A 256 -19.22 1.17 15.71
N ALA A 257 -19.48 2.45 15.97
CA ALA A 257 -19.15 3.10 17.26
C ALA A 257 -19.84 2.48 18.47
N GLY A 258 -20.94 1.73 18.28
CA GLY A 258 -21.65 1.00 19.33
C GLY A 258 -21.14 -0.42 19.58
N ASP A 259 -20.20 -0.91 18.76
CA ASP A 259 -19.65 -2.26 18.89
C ASP A 259 -18.55 -2.28 19.97
N PRO A 260 -18.61 -3.19 20.97
CA PRO A 260 -17.56 -3.32 21.96
C PRO A 260 -16.16 -3.59 21.36
N GLU A 261 -16.08 -4.28 20.24
CA GLU A 261 -14.83 -4.60 19.55
C GLU A 261 -14.24 -3.39 18.82
N ALA A 262 -15.08 -2.41 18.43
CA ALA A 262 -14.62 -1.18 17.78
C ALA A 262 -13.61 -0.39 18.63
N SER A 263 -13.73 -0.46 19.96
CA SER A 263 -12.81 0.19 20.88
C SER A 263 -11.40 -0.41 20.88
N SER A 264 -11.24 -1.64 20.41
CA SER A 264 -9.96 -2.35 20.27
C SER A 264 -9.32 -2.18 18.91
N PHE A 265 -10.04 -1.59 17.95
CA PHE A 265 -9.55 -1.35 16.61
C PHE A 265 -8.41 -0.32 16.60
N GLN A 266 -7.27 -0.75 16.08
CA GLN A 266 -6.09 0.11 15.99
C GLN A 266 -6.03 0.75 14.61
N ARG A 267 -6.03 2.08 14.59
CA ARG A 267 -5.85 2.87 13.36
C ARG A 267 -4.46 2.66 12.77
N ARG A 268 -3.45 2.51 13.62
CA ARG A 268 -2.09 2.19 13.21
C ARG A 268 -1.67 0.84 13.76
N TYR A 269 -1.09 0.01 12.92
CA TYR A 269 -0.44 -1.24 13.31
C TYR A 269 1.07 -1.14 13.10
N THR A 270 1.83 -1.74 14.00
CA THR A 270 3.30 -1.75 13.97
C THR A 270 3.81 -2.85 13.05
N SER A 271 5.08 -2.75 12.65
CA SER A 271 5.75 -3.78 11.86
C SER A 271 5.70 -5.16 12.54
N ASP A 272 5.49 -6.19 11.73
CA ASP A 272 5.67 -7.57 12.16
C ASP A 272 7.16 -7.91 12.14
N LYS A 273 7.60 -8.67 13.15
CA LYS A 273 8.97 -9.18 13.27
C LYS A 273 8.96 -10.69 13.04
N ALA A 274 9.68 -11.14 12.02
CA ALA A 274 9.89 -12.55 11.70
C ALA A 274 11.30 -13.02 12.09
#